data_52366f186c1ed925b31cfff9c0e2f132
#
_entry.id   52366f186c1ed925b31cfff9c0e2f132
#
_cell.length_a   1.000
_cell.length_b   1.000
_cell.length_c   1.000
_cell.angle_alpha   90.00
_cell.angle_beta   90.00
_cell.angle_gamma   90.00
#
_symmetry.space_group_name_H-M   'P 1'
#
loop_
_entity.id
_entity.type
_entity.pdbx_description
1 polymer ?
#
loop_
_entity_poly.entity_id
_entity_poly.type
_entity_poly.pdbx_seq_one_letter_code
_entity_poly.pdbx_strand_id
1 'polypeptide(L)'
;MEVAILIVYFISLSILFAFGLHGLVMIYYYHKTRAYATPDLEIPEVLPVVTVQLPVFNEVYVIERLVNAVCEMEYPKDKLEIQLLDDSTDETVEVSRRLVAEW
;
A
#
# COMPACT_ATOMS: atom_id res chain seq x y z
N MET A 1 2.46 48.78 14.02
CA MET A 1 3.24 47.54 14.07
C MET A 1 2.57 46.46 14.91
N GLU A 2 2.12 46.79 16.11
CA GLU A 2 1.46 45.85 17.04
C GLU A 2 0.21 45.19 16.46
N VAL A 3 -0.68 45.95 15.80
CA VAL A 3 -1.91 45.41 15.19
C VAL A 3 -1.61 44.39 14.09
N ALA A 4 -0.57 44.61 13.29
CA ALA A 4 -0.17 43.67 12.24
C ALA A 4 0.31 42.33 12.85
N ILE A 5 1.06 42.37 13.94
CA ILE A 5 1.51 41.18 14.68
C ILE A 5 0.32 40.40 15.23
N LEU A 6 -0.65 41.08 15.82
CA LEU A 6 -1.86 40.47 16.32
C LEU A 6 -2.66 39.78 15.21
N ILE A 7 -2.80 40.41 14.05
CA ILE A 7 -3.50 39.82 12.91
C ILE A 7 -2.81 38.52 12.45
N VAL A 8 -1.49 38.56 12.25
CA VAL A 8 -0.71 37.37 11.85
C VAL A 8 -0.83 36.28 12.89
N TYR A 9 -0.79 36.61 14.18
CA TYR A 9 -0.95 35.64 15.27
C TYR A 9 -2.32 34.96 15.23
N PHE A 10 -3.41 35.73 15.10
CA PHE A 10 -4.76 35.14 15.03
C PHE A 10 -4.99 34.30 13.77
N ILE A 11 -4.41 34.72 12.61
CA ILE A 11 -4.47 33.93 11.40
C ILE A 11 -3.75 32.59 11.60
N SER A 12 -2.56 32.59 12.17
CA SER A 12 -1.79 31.37 12.45
C SER A 12 -2.54 30.42 13.41
N LEU A 13 -3.13 30.97 14.48
CA LEU A 13 -3.96 30.21 15.40
C LEU A 13 -5.19 29.59 14.72
N SER A 14 -5.84 30.34 13.82
CA SER A 14 -7.00 29.83 13.09
C SER A 14 -6.64 28.69 12.16
N ILE A 15 -5.49 28.77 11.50
CA ILE A 15 -4.96 27.69 10.66
C ILE A 15 -4.67 26.44 11.50
N LEU A 16 -3.96 26.58 12.62
CA LEU A 16 -3.67 25.47 13.53
C LEU A 16 -4.94 24.84 14.10
N PHE A 17 -5.92 25.65 14.44
CA PHE A 17 -7.22 25.18 14.91
C PHE A 17 -7.95 24.36 13.84
N ALA A 18 -7.95 24.81 12.58
CA ALA A 18 -8.56 24.09 11.46
C ALA A 18 -7.89 22.74 11.22
N PHE A 19 -6.56 22.66 11.30
CA PHE A 19 -5.84 21.38 11.23
C PHE A 19 -6.18 20.45 12.42
N GLY A 20 -6.31 20.99 13.63
CA GLY A 20 -6.72 20.23 14.81
C GLY A 20 -8.12 19.63 14.66
N LEU A 21 -9.08 20.42 14.13
CA LEU A 21 -10.43 19.94 13.82
C LEU A 21 -10.43 18.79 12.80
N HIS A 22 -9.55 18.86 11.79
CA HIS A 22 -9.42 17.78 10.81
C HIS A 22 -9.08 16.44 11.48
N GLY A 23 -8.20 16.44 12.47
CA GLY A 23 -7.89 15.24 13.27
C GLY A 23 -9.12 14.65 13.96
N LEU A 24 -9.97 15.49 14.57
CA LEU A 24 -11.22 15.03 15.21
C LEU A 24 -12.19 14.44 14.20
N VAL A 25 -12.30 15.02 13.01
CA VAL A 25 -13.13 14.49 11.91
C VAL A 25 -12.63 13.10 11.48
N MET A 26 -11.32 12.90 11.36
CA MET A 26 -10.75 11.59 11.04
C MET A 26 -11.05 10.55 12.12
N ILE A 27 -10.91 10.92 13.40
CA ILE A 27 -11.26 10.03 14.53
C ILE A 27 -12.74 9.66 14.50
N TYR A 28 -13.61 10.63 14.25
CA TYR A 28 -15.06 10.39 14.12
C TYR A 28 -15.37 9.39 12.99
N TYR A 29 -14.81 9.60 11.80
CA TYR A 29 -15.00 8.68 10.68
C TYR A 29 -14.40 7.31 10.95
N TYR A 30 -13.24 7.22 11.57
CA TYR A 30 -12.63 5.95 11.97
C TYR A 30 -13.57 5.14 12.87
N HIS A 31 -14.13 5.76 13.92
CA HIS A 31 -15.08 5.08 14.81
C HIS A 31 -16.38 4.70 14.11
N LYS A 32 -16.88 5.55 13.24
CA LYS A 32 -18.08 5.29 12.45
C LYS A 32 -17.90 4.12 11.49
N THR A 33 -16.76 4.06 10.79
CA THR A 33 -16.48 3.01 9.79
C THR A 33 -16.00 1.71 10.41
N ARG A 34 -15.36 1.74 11.57
CA ARG A 34 -14.95 0.53 12.30
C ARG A 34 -16.11 -0.41 12.63
N ALA A 35 -17.34 0.13 12.75
CA ALA A 35 -18.54 -0.67 12.99
C ALA A 35 -19.03 -1.43 11.73
N TYR A 36 -18.54 -1.09 10.55
CA TYR A 36 -18.76 -1.92 9.36
C TYR A 36 -17.82 -3.14 9.47
N ALA A 37 -18.30 -4.17 10.17
CA ALA A 37 -17.67 -5.47 10.09
C ALA A 37 -17.60 -5.86 8.62
N THR A 38 -16.41 -6.21 8.14
CA THR A 38 -16.30 -6.88 6.85
C THR A 38 -17.25 -8.08 6.90
N PRO A 39 -18.23 -8.18 6.00
CA PRO A 39 -19.08 -9.35 5.98
C PRO A 39 -18.17 -10.58 5.88
N ASP A 40 -18.50 -11.65 6.59
CA ASP A 40 -17.85 -12.96 6.38
C ASP A 40 -18.04 -13.30 4.91
N LEU A 41 -17.00 -13.07 4.12
CA LEU A 41 -17.01 -13.39 2.71
C LEU A 41 -16.86 -14.89 2.63
N GLU A 42 -17.94 -15.56 2.25
CA GLU A 42 -17.89 -16.98 1.89
C GLU A 42 -16.89 -17.13 0.74
N ILE A 43 -15.91 -18.00 0.95
CA ILE A 43 -14.95 -18.34 -0.11
C ILE A 43 -15.75 -18.97 -1.25
N PRO A 44 -15.70 -18.46 -2.48
CA PRO A 44 -16.45 -19.03 -3.59
C PRO A 44 -16.00 -20.47 -3.86
N GLU A 45 -16.94 -21.36 -4.14
CA GLU A 45 -16.65 -22.77 -4.47
C GLU A 45 -15.69 -22.90 -5.67
N VAL A 46 -15.79 -21.97 -6.60
CA VAL A 46 -14.89 -21.88 -7.77
C VAL A 46 -14.03 -20.65 -7.63
N LEU A 47 -12.76 -20.83 -7.31
CA LEU A 47 -11.80 -19.74 -7.25
C LEU A 47 -11.52 -19.18 -8.65
N PRO A 48 -11.47 -17.85 -8.80
CA PRO A 48 -11.11 -17.19 -10.07
C PRO A 48 -9.63 -17.39 -10.41
N VAL A 49 -9.26 -17.13 -11.66
CA VAL A 49 -7.85 -16.95 -12.04
C VAL A 49 -7.41 -15.56 -11.58
N VAL A 50 -6.29 -15.49 -10.87
CA VAL A 50 -5.74 -14.26 -10.32
C VAL A 50 -4.35 -14.03 -10.91
N THR A 51 -4.12 -12.83 -11.42
CA THR A 51 -2.80 -12.36 -11.84
C THR A 51 -2.26 -11.35 -10.83
N VAL A 52 -1.12 -11.65 -10.23
CA VAL A 52 -0.42 -10.73 -9.33
C VAL A 52 0.69 -10.04 -10.10
N GLN A 53 0.64 -8.71 -10.19
CA GLN A 53 1.66 -7.91 -10.85
C GLN A 53 2.58 -7.28 -9.81
N LEU A 54 3.88 -7.51 -9.93
CA LEU A 54 4.93 -7.02 -9.04
C LEU A 54 5.79 -5.99 -9.78
N PRO A 55 5.46 -4.70 -9.73
CA PRO A 55 6.32 -3.65 -10.27
C PRO A 55 7.55 -3.47 -9.38
N VAL A 56 8.74 -3.52 -9.98
CA VAL A 56 10.03 -3.40 -9.29
C VAL A 56 10.91 -2.38 -10.00
N PHE A 57 11.58 -1.52 -9.22
CA PHE A 57 12.54 -0.56 -9.72
C PHE A 57 13.70 -0.35 -8.73
N ASN A 58 14.89 -0.85 -9.07
CA ASN A 58 16.13 -0.71 -8.29
C ASN A 58 16.00 -1.16 -6.81
N GLU A 59 15.40 -2.32 -6.58
CA GLU A 59 15.11 -2.86 -5.24
C GLU A 59 15.86 -4.19 -4.95
N VAL A 60 17.15 -4.26 -5.27
CA VAL A 60 17.98 -5.47 -5.16
C VAL A 60 17.90 -6.18 -3.80
N TYR A 61 17.74 -5.45 -2.70
CA TYR A 61 17.70 -6.02 -1.35
C TYR A 61 16.33 -6.55 -0.91
N VAL A 62 15.28 -6.24 -1.64
CA VAL A 62 13.89 -6.53 -1.24
C VAL A 62 13.23 -7.53 -2.19
N ILE A 63 13.64 -7.55 -3.45
CA ILE A 63 12.98 -8.31 -4.52
C ILE A 63 12.89 -9.81 -4.22
N GLU A 64 13.95 -10.43 -3.70
CA GLU A 64 13.97 -11.86 -3.39
C GLU A 64 12.92 -12.23 -2.34
N ARG A 65 12.83 -11.42 -1.28
CA ARG A 65 11.82 -11.61 -0.23
C ARG A 65 10.41 -11.38 -0.75
N LEU A 66 10.21 -10.39 -1.63
CA LEU A 66 8.92 -10.09 -2.23
C LEU A 66 8.43 -11.24 -3.10
N VAL A 67 9.27 -11.71 -4.03
CA VAL A 67 8.92 -12.79 -4.96
C VAL A 67 8.62 -14.08 -4.19
N ASN A 68 9.48 -14.46 -3.25
CA ASN A 68 9.27 -15.66 -2.44
C ASN A 68 7.94 -15.59 -1.66
N ALA A 69 7.65 -14.46 -1.00
CA ALA A 69 6.40 -14.28 -0.25
C ALA A 69 5.16 -14.41 -1.13
N VAL A 70 5.20 -13.93 -2.37
CA VAL A 70 4.08 -14.04 -3.30
C VAL A 70 3.97 -15.45 -3.89
N CYS A 71 5.10 -16.09 -4.20
CA CYS A 71 5.11 -17.46 -4.71
C CYS A 71 4.65 -18.50 -3.66
N GLU A 72 4.85 -18.20 -2.37
CA GLU A 72 4.41 -19.05 -1.25
C GLU A 72 2.93 -18.82 -0.87
N MET A 73 2.20 -17.93 -1.52
CA MET A 73 0.79 -17.70 -1.23
C MET A 73 -0.02 -19.00 -1.37
N GLU A 74 -0.95 -19.23 -0.42
CA GLU A 74 -1.90 -20.33 -0.43
C GLU A 74 -3.01 -20.08 -1.46
N TYR A 75 -2.70 -20.35 -2.73
CA TYR A 75 -3.65 -20.28 -3.83
C TYR A 75 -3.38 -21.40 -4.85
N PRO A 76 -4.42 -21.97 -5.52
CA PRO A 76 -4.21 -22.97 -6.55
C PRO A 76 -3.24 -22.51 -7.63
N LYS A 77 -2.16 -23.25 -7.83
CA LYS A 77 -1.06 -22.84 -8.74
C LYS A 77 -1.50 -22.78 -10.21
N ASP A 78 -2.50 -23.55 -10.59
CA ASP A 78 -3.13 -23.52 -11.92
C ASP A 78 -4.02 -22.29 -12.15
N LYS A 79 -4.28 -21.50 -11.10
CA LYS A 79 -5.09 -20.28 -11.13
C LYS A 79 -4.37 -19.03 -10.67
N LEU A 80 -3.09 -19.13 -10.34
CA LEU A 80 -2.24 -18.04 -9.91
C LEU A 80 -1.19 -17.75 -10.98
N GLU A 81 -1.24 -16.57 -11.57
CA GLU A 81 -0.22 -16.04 -12.45
C GLU A 81 0.54 -14.92 -11.75
N ILE A 82 1.86 -14.98 -11.74
CA ILE A 82 2.71 -13.95 -11.15
C ILE A 82 3.52 -13.29 -12.25
N GLN A 83 3.35 -11.99 -12.41
CA GLN A 83 4.06 -11.18 -13.40
C GLN A 83 5.02 -10.23 -12.70
N LEU A 84 6.31 -10.43 -12.90
CA LEU A 84 7.34 -9.53 -12.43
C LEU A 84 7.62 -8.46 -13.50
N LEU A 85 7.28 -7.20 -13.19
CA LEU A 85 7.44 -6.04 -14.07
C LEU A 85 8.67 -5.25 -13.62
N ASP A 86 9.82 -5.56 -14.22
CA ASP A 86 11.12 -5.00 -13.80
C ASP A 86 11.60 -3.92 -14.76
N ASP A 87 11.59 -2.67 -14.28
CA ASP A 87 12.10 -1.47 -14.98
C ASP A 87 13.48 -1.04 -14.45
N SER A 88 14.17 -1.91 -13.70
CA SER A 88 15.42 -1.60 -13.03
C SER A 88 16.58 -1.36 -13.99
N THR A 89 17.53 -0.54 -13.54
CA THR A 89 18.75 -0.21 -14.27
C THR A 89 20.03 -0.67 -13.55
N ASP A 90 19.87 -1.31 -12.40
CA ASP A 90 20.93 -1.83 -11.54
C ASP A 90 20.98 -3.38 -11.51
N GLU A 91 21.66 -3.95 -10.52
CA GLU A 91 21.81 -5.39 -10.32
C GLU A 91 20.47 -6.12 -10.07
N THR A 92 19.38 -5.39 -9.80
CA THR A 92 18.03 -5.94 -9.58
C THR A 92 17.60 -6.80 -10.79
N VAL A 93 17.93 -6.39 -12.02
CA VAL A 93 17.60 -7.10 -13.26
C VAL A 93 18.15 -8.54 -13.26
N GLU A 94 19.39 -8.73 -12.79
CA GLU A 94 20.00 -10.07 -12.73
C GLU A 94 19.33 -10.95 -11.68
N VAL A 95 19.02 -10.36 -10.50
CA VAL A 95 18.30 -11.05 -9.43
C VAL A 95 16.90 -11.43 -9.89
N SER A 96 16.17 -10.53 -10.54
CA SER A 96 14.85 -10.79 -11.14
C SER A 96 14.85 -11.98 -12.07
N ARG A 97 15.81 -12.03 -13.02
CA ARG A 97 15.92 -13.14 -13.97
C ARG A 97 16.20 -14.47 -13.32
N ARG A 98 17.07 -14.47 -12.30
CA ARG A 98 17.36 -15.68 -11.52
C ARG A 98 16.09 -16.19 -10.81
N LEU A 99 15.39 -15.31 -10.12
CA LEU A 99 14.18 -15.66 -9.37
C LEU A 99 13.08 -16.23 -10.29
N VAL A 100 12.86 -15.62 -11.45
CA VAL A 100 11.89 -16.13 -12.45
C VAL A 100 12.27 -17.50 -12.99
N ALA A 101 13.56 -17.85 -13.03
CA ALA A 101 14.02 -19.17 -13.48
C ALA A 101 13.94 -20.25 -12.39
N GLU A 102 13.87 -19.88 -11.13
CA GLU A 102 13.78 -20.78 -9.98
C GLU A 102 12.33 -21.23 -9.69
N TRP A 103 11.34 -20.42 -10.06
CA TRP A 103 9.89 -20.64 -9.87
C TRP A 103 9.15 -21.04 -11.15
#